data_412f162a1fa005207bb26e5df776b01c
#
_entry.id   412f162a1fa005207bb26e5df776b01c
#
_cell.length_a   1.000
_cell.length_b   1.000
_cell.length_c   1.000
_cell.angle_alpha   90.00
_cell.angle_beta   90.00
_cell.angle_gamma   90.00
#
_symmetry.space_group_name_H-M   'P 1'
#
loop_
_entity.id
_entity.type
_entity.pdbx_description
1 polymer ?
#
loop_
_entity_poly.entity_id
_entity_poly.type
_entity_poly.pdbx_seq_one_letter_code
_entity_poly.pdbx_strand_id
1 'polypeptide(L)'
;MRLLFFTNLSLLLGLLPGTPMAQSVTDQIAEATLAAPEPLRDGARVIVRDTEGRPTILRAGTNSLICEPDGPQPGFGVECYHRSFQPVMDWTYRRLAEGARTYREAYADGGPEADINAGAMQYALIGSTQEDAVATMSIKLPYATADSTGLPTEERSNGPWLMWAGTAAAHIMFSTKPPGVPDESPGR
;
A
#
# COMPACT_ATOMS: atom_id res chain seq x y z
N MET A 1 -2.17 11.41 76.21
CA MET A 1 -2.70 10.60 75.06
C MET A 1 -2.20 11.23 73.72
N ARG A 2 -1.04 10.69 73.20
CA ARG A 2 -0.39 11.24 72.00
C ARG A 2 -0.86 10.42 70.81
N LEU A 3 -1.58 11.04 69.85
CA LEU A 3 -1.95 10.45 68.54
C LEU A 3 -0.72 10.56 67.61
N LEU A 4 -0.24 9.42 67.13
CA LEU A 4 0.74 9.31 66.05
C LEU A 4 0.01 9.21 64.72
N PHE A 5 0.15 10.24 63.86
CA PHE A 5 -0.30 10.20 62.46
C PHE A 5 0.78 9.51 61.64
N PHE A 6 0.45 8.33 61.06
CA PHE A 6 1.25 7.69 60.02
C PHE A 6 0.83 8.25 58.67
N THR A 7 1.71 9.04 58.04
CA THR A 7 1.56 9.49 56.65
C THR A 7 2.06 8.38 55.72
N ASN A 8 1.15 7.73 55.02
CA ASN A 8 1.47 6.81 53.90
C ASN A 8 1.90 7.63 52.69
N LEU A 9 3.19 7.57 52.36
CA LEU A 9 3.75 8.12 51.11
C LEU A 9 3.63 7.05 50.03
N SER A 10 2.55 7.10 49.23
CA SER A 10 2.36 6.27 48.03
C SER A 10 3.30 6.74 46.94
N LEU A 11 4.32 5.95 46.65
CA LEU A 11 5.24 6.16 45.53
C LEU A 11 4.51 5.77 44.23
N LEU A 12 4.00 6.75 43.48
CA LEU A 12 3.49 6.57 42.10
C LEU A 12 4.69 6.34 41.17
N LEU A 13 4.95 5.06 40.83
CA LEU A 13 5.84 4.71 39.74
C LEU A 13 5.12 5.09 38.40
N GLY A 14 5.47 6.24 37.84
CA GLY A 14 4.99 6.65 36.53
C GLY A 14 5.58 5.74 35.44
N LEU A 15 4.72 4.93 34.80
CA LEU A 15 5.05 4.28 33.52
C LEU A 15 5.27 5.38 32.49
N LEU A 16 6.53 5.63 32.12
CA LEU A 16 6.87 6.45 30.96
C LEU A 16 6.38 5.70 29.70
N PRO A 17 5.59 6.32 28.83
CA PRO A 17 5.25 5.73 27.55
C PRO A 17 6.57 5.51 26.78
N GLY A 18 6.86 4.24 26.44
CA GLY A 18 7.98 3.89 25.59
C GLY A 18 7.86 4.65 24.27
N THR A 19 8.91 5.38 23.88
CA THR A 19 9.00 5.98 22.53
C THR A 19 8.93 4.85 21.51
N PRO A 20 8.07 4.93 20.49
CA PRO A 20 8.07 3.93 19.42
C PRO A 20 9.48 3.85 18.84
N MET A 21 10.08 2.66 18.91
CA MET A 21 11.37 2.40 18.28
C MET A 21 11.17 2.51 16.77
N ALA A 22 11.96 3.35 16.11
CA ALA A 22 11.94 3.41 14.65
C ALA A 22 12.29 2.02 14.10
N GLN A 23 11.48 1.54 13.14
CA GLN A 23 11.68 0.24 12.50
C GLN A 23 13.06 0.21 11.81
N SER A 24 13.80 -0.88 11.97
CA SER A 24 15.11 -0.98 11.32
C SER A 24 14.97 -1.03 9.80
N VAL A 25 16.03 -0.63 9.07
CA VAL A 25 16.06 -0.72 7.60
C VAL A 25 15.83 -2.17 7.14
N THR A 26 16.36 -3.14 7.87
CA THR A 26 16.18 -4.56 7.58
C THR A 26 14.72 -4.98 7.70
N ASP A 27 14.02 -4.52 8.75
CA ASP A 27 12.61 -4.84 8.95
C ASP A 27 11.73 -4.17 7.90
N GLN A 28 12.02 -2.91 7.54
CA GLN A 28 11.31 -2.21 6.46
C GLN A 28 11.48 -2.92 5.11
N ILE A 29 12.68 -3.43 4.80
CA ILE A 29 12.92 -4.20 3.57
C ILE A 29 12.14 -5.53 3.61
N ALA A 30 12.14 -6.23 4.74
CA ALA A 30 11.40 -7.48 4.90
C ALA A 30 9.88 -7.25 4.72
N GLU A 31 9.33 -6.24 5.37
CA GLU A 31 7.92 -5.87 5.26
C GLU A 31 7.53 -5.48 3.82
N ALA A 32 8.28 -4.56 3.20
CA ALA A 32 8.01 -4.08 1.85
C ALA A 32 7.89 -5.22 0.82
N THR A 33 8.67 -6.29 1.00
CA THR A 33 8.71 -7.40 0.04
C THR A 33 7.67 -8.49 0.30
N LEU A 34 6.84 -8.39 1.36
CA LEU A 34 5.82 -9.39 1.68
C LEU A 34 4.83 -9.63 0.54
N ALA A 35 4.45 -8.58 -0.18
CA ALA A 35 3.51 -8.68 -1.31
C ALA A 35 4.11 -9.37 -2.54
N ALA A 36 5.44 -9.35 -2.71
CA ALA A 36 6.08 -9.96 -3.86
C ALA A 36 6.06 -11.49 -3.80
N PRO A 37 5.93 -12.19 -4.96
CA PRO A 37 6.22 -13.61 -5.05
C PRO A 37 7.61 -13.93 -4.49
N GLU A 38 7.73 -14.98 -3.69
CA GLU A 38 8.96 -15.32 -2.96
C GLU A 38 10.23 -15.31 -3.83
N PRO A 39 10.24 -15.90 -5.04
CA PRO A 39 11.45 -15.89 -5.89
C PRO A 39 11.88 -14.51 -6.38
N LEU A 40 11.04 -13.49 -6.26
CA LEU A 40 11.30 -12.13 -6.72
C LEU A 40 11.72 -11.18 -5.59
N ARG A 41 11.53 -11.56 -4.32
CA ARG A 41 11.75 -10.70 -3.15
C ARG A 41 13.16 -10.18 -3.05
N ASP A 42 14.15 -11.04 -3.17
CA ASP A 42 15.56 -10.68 -3.00
C ASP A 42 16.07 -9.70 -4.06
N GLY A 43 15.55 -9.82 -5.28
CA GLY A 43 15.91 -8.96 -6.39
C GLY A 43 15.09 -7.66 -6.49
N ALA A 44 14.06 -7.47 -5.69
CA ALA A 44 13.22 -6.27 -5.75
C ALA A 44 13.97 -5.04 -5.23
N ARG A 45 13.81 -3.90 -5.90
CA ARG A 45 14.17 -2.59 -5.33
C ARG A 45 13.21 -2.30 -4.17
N VAL A 46 13.72 -1.75 -3.07
CA VAL A 46 12.88 -1.28 -1.97
C VAL A 46 13.06 0.22 -1.81
N ILE A 47 11.95 0.93 -1.76
CA ILE A 47 11.91 2.37 -1.50
C ILE A 47 10.97 2.68 -0.35
N VAL A 48 11.22 3.76 0.34
CA VAL A 48 10.29 4.39 1.30
C VAL A 48 9.99 5.80 0.84
N ARG A 49 8.86 6.36 1.26
CA ARG A 49 8.50 7.73 0.91
C ARG A 49 8.49 8.63 2.14
N ASP A 50 8.93 9.86 1.93
CA ASP A 50 8.78 10.90 2.95
C ASP A 50 7.35 11.48 2.96
N THR A 51 7.10 12.43 3.86
CA THR A 51 5.80 13.10 4.00
C THR A 51 5.38 13.92 2.79
N GLU A 52 6.29 14.18 1.85
CA GLU A 52 6.03 14.86 0.58
C GLU A 52 5.88 13.89 -0.58
N GLY A 53 5.88 12.58 -0.30
CA GLY A 53 5.73 11.51 -1.28
C GLY A 53 7.00 11.21 -2.09
N ARG A 54 8.16 11.78 -1.72
CA ARG A 54 9.43 11.58 -2.43
C ARG A 54 10.06 10.25 -2.04
N PRO A 55 10.47 9.44 -3.03
CA PRO A 55 11.07 8.14 -2.75
C PRO A 55 12.53 8.24 -2.30
N THR A 56 12.89 7.40 -1.32
CA THR A 56 14.28 7.12 -0.91
C THR A 56 14.55 5.63 -1.06
N ILE A 57 15.67 5.26 -1.68
CA ILE A 57 16.03 3.86 -1.91
C ILE A 57 16.65 3.27 -0.65
N LEU A 58 16.03 2.23 -0.09
CA LEU A 58 16.59 1.42 0.99
C LEU A 58 17.44 0.26 0.46
N ARG A 59 17.02 -0.35 -0.66
CA ARG A 59 17.74 -1.42 -1.33
C ARG A 59 17.69 -1.24 -2.85
N ALA A 60 18.82 -1.26 -3.52
CA ALA A 60 18.88 -1.33 -4.97
C ALA A 60 18.35 -2.70 -5.45
N GLY A 61 17.54 -2.71 -6.53
CA GLY A 61 17.01 -3.95 -7.09
C GLY A 61 17.83 -4.49 -8.25
N THR A 62 17.69 -5.80 -8.51
CA THR A 62 18.27 -6.50 -9.66
C THR A 62 17.20 -7.01 -10.64
N ASN A 63 15.93 -7.02 -10.23
CA ASN A 63 14.80 -7.33 -11.09
C ASN A 63 13.95 -6.08 -11.41
N SER A 64 12.79 -6.25 -12.02
CA SER A 64 11.92 -5.15 -12.45
C SER A 64 10.93 -4.68 -11.38
N LEU A 65 10.90 -5.28 -10.17
CA LEU A 65 9.98 -4.90 -9.12
C LEU A 65 10.53 -3.76 -8.26
N ILE A 66 9.62 -2.88 -7.86
CA ILE A 66 9.81 -1.90 -6.79
C ILE A 66 8.79 -2.24 -5.71
N CYS A 67 9.24 -2.38 -4.47
CA CYS A 67 8.42 -2.67 -3.31
C CYS A 67 8.45 -1.50 -2.31
N GLU A 68 7.32 -1.21 -1.71
CA GLU A 68 7.14 -0.18 -0.70
C GLU A 68 6.57 -0.80 0.58
N PRO A 69 7.13 -0.51 1.78
CA PRO A 69 6.57 -0.94 3.05
C PRO A 69 5.27 -0.19 3.33
N ASP A 70 4.62 -0.55 4.44
CA ASP A 70 3.43 0.14 4.91
C ASP A 70 3.67 1.65 5.03
N GLY A 71 2.70 2.41 4.55
CA GLY A 71 2.75 3.86 4.47
C GLY A 71 1.95 4.55 5.59
N PRO A 72 1.86 5.88 5.56
CA PRO A 72 1.14 6.65 6.57
C PRO A 72 -0.40 6.57 6.42
N GLN A 73 -0.91 5.85 5.45
CA GLN A 73 -2.36 5.70 5.24
C GLN A 73 -2.96 4.79 6.32
N PRO A 74 -4.24 5.00 6.73
CA PRO A 74 -4.88 4.12 7.69
C PRO A 74 -4.96 2.66 7.20
N GLY A 75 -4.73 1.72 8.12
CA GLY A 75 -4.68 0.29 7.83
C GLY A 75 -3.28 -0.20 7.53
N PHE A 76 -3.16 -1.40 7.00
CA PHE A 76 -1.92 -2.01 6.54
C PHE A 76 -1.95 -2.15 5.01
N GLY A 77 -0.87 -1.72 4.35
CA GLY A 77 -0.78 -1.82 2.90
C GLY A 77 0.66 -1.83 2.41
N VAL A 78 1.14 -2.99 1.95
CA VAL A 78 2.44 -3.14 1.29
C VAL A 78 2.22 -3.52 -0.16
N GLU A 79 3.04 -2.98 -1.06
CA GLU A 79 2.87 -3.21 -2.49
C GLU A 79 4.19 -3.35 -3.22
N CYS A 80 4.18 -4.20 -4.27
CA CYS A 80 5.28 -4.39 -5.18
C CYS A 80 4.76 -4.25 -6.62
N TYR A 81 5.34 -3.37 -7.40
CA TYR A 81 4.91 -3.08 -8.77
C TYR A 81 6.09 -3.05 -9.74
N HIS A 82 5.79 -3.28 -11.01
CA HIS A 82 6.80 -3.17 -12.06
C HIS A 82 7.31 -1.72 -12.18
N ARG A 83 8.62 -1.54 -12.35
CA ARG A 83 9.29 -0.22 -12.38
C ARG A 83 8.71 0.78 -13.39
N SER A 84 8.08 0.31 -14.49
CA SER A 84 7.42 1.22 -15.43
C SER A 84 6.21 1.93 -14.81
N PHE A 85 5.66 1.42 -13.70
CA PHE A 85 4.55 2.05 -12.98
C PHE A 85 5.02 3.11 -11.96
N GLN A 86 6.33 3.21 -11.68
CA GLN A 86 6.86 4.17 -10.72
C GLN A 86 6.42 5.63 -10.96
N PRO A 87 6.40 6.17 -12.20
CA PRO A 87 5.95 7.55 -12.43
C PRO A 87 4.51 7.81 -11.97
N VAL A 88 3.63 6.82 -12.10
CA VAL A 88 2.25 6.89 -11.62
C VAL A 88 2.21 6.89 -10.09
N MET A 89 2.99 6.02 -9.43
CA MET A 89 3.08 5.97 -7.98
C MET A 89 3.67 7.27 -7.41
N ASP A 90 4.74 7.79 -8.02
CA ASP A 90 5.36 9.07 -7.60
C ASP A 90 4.37 10.24 -7.73
N TRP A 91 3.56 10.24 -8.77
CA TRP A 91 2.50 11.23 -8.94
C TRP A 91 1.40 11.07 -7.89
N THR A 92 0.96 9.83 -7.64
CA THR A 92 -0.10 9.52 -6.67
C THR A 92 0.29 9.96 -5.26
N TYR A 93 1.48 9.56 -4.80
CA TYR A 93 1.93 9.93 -3.46
C TYR A 93 2.15 11.44 -3.29
N ARG A 94 2.56 12.13 -4.34
CA ARG A 94 2.62 13.59 -4.33
C ARG A 94 1.22 14.20 -4.14
N ARG A 95 0.19 13.71 -4.86
CA ARG A 95 -1.19 14.17 -4.72
C ARG A 95 -1.75 13.90 -3.32
N LEU A 96 -1.41 12.75 -2.72
CA LEU A 96 -1.77 12.46 -1.34
C LEU A 96 -1.10 13.44 -0.37
N ALA A 97 0.17 13.75 -0.56
CA ALA A 97 0.90 14.76 0.23
C ALA A 97 0.32 16.18 0.05
N GLU A 98 -0.22 16.50 -1.11
CA GLU A 98 -0.90 17.77 -1.42
C GLU A 98 -2.34 17.84 -0.87
N GLY A 99 -2.85 16.75 -0.24
CA GLY A 99 -4.14 16.74 0.45
C GLY A 99 -5.23 15.88 -0.18
N ALA A 100 -4.96 15.11 -1.24
CA ALA A 100 -5.87 14.06 -1.66
C ALA A 100 -5.96 12.99 -0.56
N ARG A 101 -7.18 12.59 -0.19
CA ARG A 101 -7.41 11.67 0.95
C ARG A 101 -7.38 10.20 0.54
N THR A 102 -7.55 9.92 -0.75
CA THR A 102 -7.63 8.58 -1.31
C THR A 102 -6.96 8.53 -2.68
N TYR A 103 -6.58 7.34 -3.12
CA TYR A 103 -6.12 7.13 -4.50
C TYR A 103 -7.15 7.58 -5.54
N ARG A 104 -8.44 7.39 -5.27
CA ARG A 104 -9.52 7.85 -6.15
C ARG A 104 -9.52 9.38 -6.31
N GLU A 105 -9.34 10.12 -5.23
CA GLU A 105 -9.21 11.59 -5.29
C GLU A 105 -7.93 12.01 -6.00
N ALA A 106 -6.82 11.31 -5.76
CA ALA A 106 -5.57 11.56 -6.47
C ALA A 106 -5.75 11.41 -7.99
N TYR A 107 -6.55 10.47 -8.44
CA TYR A 107 -6.81 10.20 -9.87
C TYR A 107 -8.02 10.93 -10.46
N ALA A 108 -8.69 11.82 -9.74
CA ALA A 108 -9.88 12.52 -10.21
C ALA A 108 -9.67 13.26 -11.55
N ASP A 109 -8.44 13.73 -11.80
CA ASP A 109 -8.05 14.44 -13.01
C ASP A 109 -7.44 13.52 -14.09
N GLY A 110 -7.62 12.19 -13.95
CA GLY A 110 -7.15 11.19 -14.94
C GLY A 110 -5.71 10.69 -14.76
N GLY A 111 -4.97 11.25 -13.80
CA GLY A 111 -3.58 10.84 -13.50
C GLY A 111 -2.54 11.36 -14.52
N PRO A 112 -1.26 11.02 -14.33
CA PRO A 112 -0.19 11.46 -15.22
C PRO A 112 -0.20 10.66 -16.51
N GLU A 113 0.29 11.25 -17.59
CA GLU A 113 0.72 10.48 -18.74
C GLU A 113 2.00 9.71 -18.38
N ALA A 114 2.02 8.40 -18.66
CA ALA A 114 3.16 7.54 -18.38
C ALA A 114 3.24 6.39 -19.38
N ASP A 115 4.46 6.04 -19.77
CA ASP A 115 4.77 4.87 -20.58
C ASP A 115 4.89 3.63 -19.70
N ILE A 116 3.78 2.96 -19.50
CA ILE A 116 3.68 1.78 -18.65
C ILE A 116 3.66 0.53 -19.51
N ASN A 117 4.47 -0.46 -19.17
CA ASN A 117 4.47 -1.73 -19.87
C ASN A 117 3.10 -2.43 -19.72
N ALA A 118 2.41 -2.66 -20.83
CA ALA A 118 1.22 -3.50 -20.84
C ALA A 118 1.56 -4.91 -20.34
N GLY A 119 0.73 -5.47 -19.47
CA GLY A 119 1.01 -6.75 -18.82
C GLY A 119 1.92 -6.66 -17.58
N ALA A 120 2.41 -5.46 -17.23
CA ALA A 120 3.18 -5.28 -16.00
C ALA A 120 2.33 -5.63 -14.77
N MET A 121 2.95 -6.33 -13.82
CA MET A 121 2.27 -6.83 -12.62
C MET A 121 2.42 -5.86 -11.44
N GLN A 122 1.39 -5.83 -10.60
CA GLN A 122 1.44 -5.28 -9.26
C GLN A 122 0.87 -6.31 -8.30
N TYR A 123 1.50 -6.43 -7.14
CA TYR A 123 1.11 -7.29 -6.03
C TYR A 123 0.93 -6.41 -4.79
N ALA A 124 -0.11 -6.64 -4.01
CA ALA A 124 -0.32 -5.93 -2.76
C ALA A 124 -0.88 -6.85 -1.68
N LEU A 125 -0.56 -6.53 -0.43
CA LEU A 125 -1.24 -7.06 0.76
C LEU A 125 -1.90 -5.89 1.45
N ILE A 126 -3.21 -5.97 1.63
CA ILE A 126 -4.01 -4.84 2.09
C ILE A 126 -5.03 -5.32 3.13
N GLY A 127 -5.07 -4.67 4.30
CA GLY A 127 -5.98 -4.99 5.39
C GLY A 127 -6.10 -3.88 6.42
N SER A 128 -6.82 -4.14 7.50
CA SER A 128 -6.81 -3.24 8.67
C SER A 128 -5.52 -3.40 9.47
N THR A 129 -4.97 -4.61 9.45
CA THR A 129 -3.69 -5.01 10.06
C THR A 129 -2.95 -5.94 9.11
N GLN A 130 -1.69 -6.24 9.40
CA GLN A 130 -0.92 -7.22 8.63
C GLN A 130 -1.53 -8.64 8.72
N GLU A 131 -2.16 -8.99 9.84
CA GLU A 131 -2.73 -10.32 10.09
C GLU A 131 -3.98 -10.59 9.25
N ASP A 132 -4.80 -9.56 9.01
CA ASP A 132 -6.01 -9.66 8.20
C ASP A 132 -5.81 -9.26 6.74
N ALA A 133 -4.58 -8.94 6.36
CA ALA A 133 -4.27 -8.47 5.02
C ALA A 133 -4.56 -9.53 3.94
N VAL A 134 -5.25 -9.11 2.89
CA VAL A 134 -5.62 -9.95 1.75
C VAL A 134 -4.69 -9.64 0.58
N ALA A 135 -4.17 -10.71 -0.03
CA ALA A 135 -3.36 -10.58 -1.23
C ALA A 135 -4.24 -10.16 -2.42
N THR A 136 -3.82 -9.11 -3.09
CA THR A 136 -4.40 -8.64 -4.35
C THR A 136 -3.35 -8.62 -5.44
N MET A 137 -3.79 -8.75 -6.68
CA MET A 137 -2.92 -8.72 -7.84
C MET A 137 -3.59 -7.93 -8.95
N SER A 138 -2.83 -7.12 -9.67
CA SER A 138 -3.33 -6.42 -10.84
C SER A 138 -2.38 -6.53 -12.03
N ILE A 139 -2.96 -6.47 -13.25
CA ILE A 139 -2.22 -6.46 -14.50
C ILE A 139 -2.47 -5.11 -15.16
N LYS A 140 -1.40 -4.35 -15.42
CA LYS A 140 -1.48 -3.03 -16.04
C LYS A 140 -1.84 -3.14 -17.50
N LEU A 141 -2.88 -2.40 -17.91
CA LEU A 141 -3.33 -2.25 -19.29
C LEU A 141 -3.53 -0.75 -19.56
N PRO A 142 -2.46 0.02 -19.77
CA PRO A 142 -2.55 1.47 -19.95
C PRO A 142 -3.58 1.85 -21.01
N TYR A 143 -4.42 2.83 -20.66
CA TYR A 143 -5.50 3.38 -21.51
C TYR A 143 -6.59 2.38 -21.93
N ALA A 144 -6.61 1.16 -21.38
CA ALA A 144 -7.67 0.20 -21.66
C ALA A 144 -9.04 0.72 -21.21
N THR A 145 -10.06 0.40 -21.99
CA THR A 145 -11.47 0.76 -21.74
C THR A 145 -12.32 -0.49 -21.60
N ALA A 146 -13.55 -0.36 -21.10
CA ALA A 146 -14.52 -1.45 -21.08
C ALA A 146 -14.72 -2.05 -22.49
N ASP A 147 -14.83 -1.20 -23.49
CA ASP A 147 -15.03 -1.63 -24.88
C ASP A 147 -13.82 -2.42 -25.43
N SER A 148 -12.59 -2.01 -25.08
CA SER A 148 -11.38 -2.68 -25.58
C SER A 148 -11.10 -4.02 -24.87
N THR A 149 -11.63 -4.22 -23.66
CA THR A 149 -11.34 -5.39 -22.82
C THR A 149 -12.52 -6.33 -22.63
N GLY A 150 -13.75 -5.85 -22.81
CA GLY A 150 -14.97 -6.56 -22.44
C GLY A 150 -15.18 -6.72 -20.92
N LEU A 151 -14.34 -6.07 -20.10
CA LEU A 151 -14.44 -6.15 -18.66
C LEU A 151 -15.33 -5.05 -18.09
N PRO A 152 -16.08 -5.32 -17.00
CA PRO A 152 -16.81 -4.29 -16.29
C PRO A 152 -15.83 -3.32 -15.60
N THR A 153 -16.27 -2.08 -15.41
CA THR A 153 -15.52 -1.05 -14.68
C THR A 153 -15.93 -0.92 -13.22
N GLU A 154 -16.96 -1.64 -12.81
CA GLU A 154 -17.42 -1.72 -11.43
C GLU A 154 -16.73 -2.86 -10.70
N GLU A 155 -16.36 -2.61 -9.46
CA GLU A 155 -15.72 -3.60 -8.59
C GLU A 155 -16.59 -4.86 -8.44
N ARG A 156 -15.94 -6.01 -8.49
CA ARG A 156 -16.56 -7.33 -8.32
C ARG A 156 -15.79 -8.18 -7.32
N SER A 157 -16.52 -8.81 -6.41
CA SER A 157 -15.96 -9.76 -5.45
C SER A 157 -15.57 -11.11 -6.08
N ASN A 158 -16.09 -11.45 -7.25
CA ASN A 158 -15.99 -12.77 -7.87
C ASN A 158 -15.63 -12.71 -9.37
N GLY A 159 -14.57 -12.03 -9.72
CA GLY A 159 -14.11 -11.99 -11.10
C GLY A 159 -13.26 -10.78 -11.40
N PRO A 160 -12.60 -10.75 -12.56
CA PRO A 160 -11.80 -9.61 -12.96
C PRO A 160 -12.68 -8.40 -13.30
N TRP A 161 -12.17 -7.21 -13.04
CA TRP A 161 -12.77 -5.94 -13.42
C TRP A 161 -11.67 -4.93 -13.78
N LEU A 162 -12.03 -3.92 -14.58
CA LEU A 162 -11.10 -2.90 -15.06
C LEU A 162 -11.19 -1.66 -14.18
N MET A 163 -10.13 -1.38 -13.43
CA MET A 163 -10.01 -0.18 -12.61
C MET A 163 -9.36 0.95 -13.42
N TRP A 164 -9.82 2.17 -13.24
CA TRP A 164 -9.33 3.40 -13.87
C TRP A 164 -9.28 3.35 -15.41
N ALA A 165 -10.33 2.79 -15.99
CA ALA A 165 -10.49 2.69 -17.43
C ALA A 165 -10.18 4.01 -18.16
N GLY A 166 -9.45 3.93 -19.29
CA GLY A 166 -9.08 5.07 -20.12
C GLY A 166 -7.91 5.91 -19.64
N THR A 167 -7.28 5.57 -18.49
CA THR A 167 -6.12 6.29 -17.96
C THR A 167 -4.83 5.49 -18.12
N ALA A 168 -3.66 6.14 -17.93
CA ALA A 168 -2.39 5.44 -17.91
C ALA A 168 -2.33 4.38 -16.79
N ALA A 169 -3.09 4.56 -15.70
CA ALA A 169 -3.16 3.65 -14.57
C ALA A 169 -4.18 2.51 -14.76
N ALA A 170 -4.86 2.41 -15.91
CA ALA A 170 -5.84 1.35 -16.15
C ALA A 170 -5.23 -0.04 -15.92
N HIS A 171 -5.96 -0.89 -15.20
CA HIS A 171 -5.49 -2.24 -14.88
C HIS A 171 -6.63 -3.20 -14.57
N ILE A 172 -6.39 -4.48 -14.82
CA ILE A 172 -7.28 -5.55 -14.40
C ILE A 172 -6.99 -5.86 -12.93
N MET A 173 -8.03 -5.80 -12.11
CA MET A 173 -8.00 -6.26 -10.71
C MET A 173 -8.46 -7.71 -10.62
N PHE A 174 -7.76 -8.46 -9.77
CA PHE A 174 -8.16 -9.81 -9.34
C PHE A 174 -8.29 -9.80 -7.83
N SER A 175 -9.49 -10.03 -7.32
CA SER A 175 -9.69 -10.27 -5.90
C SER A 175 -9.45 -11.74 -5.60
N THR A 176 -8.66 -12.04 -4.58
CA THR A 176 -8.43 -13.41 -4.08
C THR A 176 -9.39 -13.79 -2.96
N LYS A 177 -10.42 -12.98 -2.71
CA LYS A 177 -11.44 -13.32 -1.69
C LYS A 177 -12.07 -14.68 -2.01
N PRO A 178 -12.15 -15.59 -1.04
CA PRO A 178 -12.87 -16.85 -1.21
C PRO A 178 -14.34 -16.59 -1.59
N PRO A 179 -14.96 -17.43 -2.44
CA PRO A 179 -16.38 -17.32 -2.74
C PRO A 179 -17.22 -17.38 -1.45
N GLY A 180 -18.17 -16.47 -1.29
CA GLY A 180 -19.11 -16.44 -0.16
C GLY A 180 -18.69 -15.58 1.03
N VAL A 181 -17.52 -14.95 1.02
CA VAL A 181 -17.19 -13.93 2.02
C VAL A 181 -17.81 -12.60 1.58
N PRO A 182 -18.65 -11.95 2.41
CA PRO A 182 -19.22 -10.64 2.09
C PRO A 182 -18.13 -9.62 1.79
N ASP A 183 -18.41 -8.72 0.85
CA ASP A 183 -17.50 -7.62 0.56
C ASP A 183 -17.67 -6.52 1.60
N GLU A 184 -16.93 -6.62 2.70
CA GLU A 184 -16.87 -5.61 3.75
C GLU A 184 -15.73 -4.60 3.53
N SER A 185 -15.20 -4.52 2.30
CA SER A 185 -14.16 -3.53 2.01
C SER A 185 -14.70 -2.13 2.32
N PRO A 186 -14.17 -1.40 3.32
CA PRO A 186 -14.52 0.00 3.50
C PRO A 186 -14.12 0.72 2.22
N GLY A 187 -15.06 1.43 1.61
CA GLY A 187 -14.87 2.14 0.35
C GLY A 187 -13.61 2.99 0.41
N ARG A 188 -12.63 2.66 -0.41
CA ARG A 188 -11.35 3.36 -0.56
C ARG A 188 -11.47 4.46 -1.58
#